data_f9e7c9befe642c275285c292263d1cf7
#
_entry.id   f9e7c9befe642c275285c292263d1cf7
#
_cell.length_a   1.000
_cell.length_b   1.000
_cell.length_c   1.000
_cell.angle_alpha   90.00
_cell.angle_beta   90.00
_cell.angle_gamma   90.00
#
_symmetry.space_group_name_H-M   'P 1'
#
loop_
_entity.id
_entity.type
_entity.pdbx_description
1 polymer ?
#
loop_
_entity_poly.entity_id
_entity_poly.type
_entity_poly.pdbx_seq_one_letter_code
_entity_poly.pdbx_strand_id
1 'polypeptide(L)'
;FLPFLGISQSGKVMDNLSVVSKILGMERKYAVYLPPDYYTSERSYPVLYLLHGAGDDHTGWVQFGEVLQITDKAIADGKSTPMIIIMPDADTKVRGYFNSPDNAWKYEDFFFDELIPEVEKKFRIKASKRFRAVAGLSMGGGGSFMYALHRPDMFSAACPLSAYTGPLSMEAFKAQLANRSMAGTEAQLEAY
;
A
#
# COMPACT_ATOMS: atom_id res chain seq x y z
N PHE A 1 -44.05 18.85 0.20
CA PHE A 1 -42.65 18.49 0.43
C PHE A 1 -42.43 17.14 -0.21
N LEU A 2 -41.78 17.10 -1.40
CA LEU A 2 -41.24 15.87 -1.95
C LEU A 2 -39.94 15.60 -1.26
N PRO A 3 -39.72 14.39 -0.71
CA PRO A 3 -38.39 14.03 -0.20
C PRO A 3 -37.41 14.04 -1.35
N PHE A 4 -36.37 14.86 -1.24
CA PHE A 4 -35.22 14.78 -2.11
C PHE A 4 -34.58 13.40 -1.86
N LEU A 5 -34.84 12.44 -2.71
CA LEU A 5 -34.05 11.20 -2.77
C LEU A 5 -32.65 11.60 -3.23
N GLY A 6 -31.81 11.96 -2.27
CA GLY A 6 -30.40 12.17 -2.54
C GLY A 6 -29.84 10.87 -3.11
N ILE A 7 -29.48 10.88 -4.38
CA ILE A 7 -28.67 9.80 -4.97
C ILE A 7 -27.39 9.79 -4.15
N SER A 8 -27.20 8.78 -3.30
CA SER A 8 -25.93 8.56 -2.61
C SER A 8 -24.86 8.41 -3.69
N GLN A 9 -23.99 9.40 -3.80
CA GLN A 9 -22.84 9.27 -4.70
C GLN A 9 -21.96 8.12 -4.19
N SER A 10 -21.60 7.20 -5.07
CA SER A 10 -20.64 6.13 -4.80
C SER A 10 -19.25 6.61 -5.12
N GLY A 11 -18.25 6.10 -4.39
CA GLY A 11 -16.86 6.24 -4.73
C GLY A 11 -16.55 5.58 -6.07
N LYS A 12 -15.34 5.76 -6.54
CA LYS A 12 -14.87 5.18 -7.81
C LYS A 12 -13.55 4.44 -7.61
N VAL A 13 -13.46 3.24 -8.15
CA VAL A 13 -12.20 2.49 -8.26
C VAL A 13 -11.68 2.57 -9.69
N MET A 14 -10.38 2.79 -9.84
CA MET A 14 -9.63 2.63 -11.07
C MET A 14 -8.47 1.66 -10.78
N ASP A 15 -8.41 0.54 -11.46
CA ASP A 15 -7.48 -0.57 -11.22
C ASP A 15 -6.51 -0.83 -12.39
N ASN A 16 -6.51 0.04 -13.37
CA ASN A 16 -5.69 -0.05 -14.58
C ASN A 16 -4.61 1.05 -14.67
N LEU A 17 -4.20 1.58 -13.53
CA LEU A 17 -3.20 2.64 -13.47
C LEU A 17 -1.79 2.07 -13.30
N SER A 18 -0.80 2.84 -13.75
CA SER A 18 0.61 2.44 -13.62
C SER A 18 1.55 3.63 -13.46
N VAL A 19 2.74 3.33 -12.95
CA VAL A 19 3.90 4.20 -12.88
C VAL A 19 5.07 3.52 -13.57
N VAL A 20 5.73 4.22 -14.46
CA VAL A 20 7.00 3.75 -15.05
C VAL A 20 8.11 4.06 -14.06
N SER A 21 8.61 3.02 -13.40
CA SER A 21 9.68 3.13 -12.41
C SER A 21 11.05 3.12 -13.07
N LYS A 22 11.86 4.11 -12.81
CA LYS A 22 13.30 4.14 -13.17
C LYS A 22 14.11 3.30 -12.19
N ILE A 23 13.73 3.30 -10.92
CA ILE A 23 14.40 2.54 -9.85
C ILE A 23 14.28 1.04 -10.12
N LEU A 24 13.09 0.56 -10.50
CA LEU A 24 12.85 -0.86 -10.78
C LEU A 24 13.09 -1.24 -12.24
N GLY A 25 13.26 -0.26 -13.14
CA GLY A 25 13.43 -0.50 -14.58
C GLY A 25 12.21 -1.12 -15.26
N MET A 26 11.00 -0.95 -14.70
CA MET A 26 9.77 -1.55 -15.20
C MET A 26 8.55 -0.71 -14.85
N GLU A 27 7.45 -0.99 -15.53
CA GLU A 27 6.14 -0.47 -15.18
C GLU A 27 5.57 -1.19 -13.95
N ARG A 28 5.06 -0.43 -12.98
CA ARG A 28 4.37 -0.97 -11.80
C ARG A 28 2.93 -0.51 -11.78
N LYS A 29 2.03 -1.46 -11.60
CA LYS A 29 0.58 -1.19 -11.54
C LYS A 29 0.16 -0.74 -10.15
N TYR A 30 -0.94 -0.02 -10.11
CA TYR A 30 -1.65 0.30 -8.86
C TYR A 30 -3.13 0.53 -9.14
N ALA A 31 -3.95 0.31 -8.13
CA ALA A 31 -5.34 0.73 -8.12
C ALA A 31 -5.53 1.93 -7.20
N VAL A 32 -6.58 2.71 -7.46
CA VAL A 32 -6.99 3.83 -6.61
C VAL A 32 -8.49 3.78 -6.34
N TYR A 33 -8.87 4.02 -5.08
CA TYR A 33 -10.23 4.37 -4.72
C TYR A 33 -10.30 5.88 -4.50
N LEU A 34 -11.31 6.51 -5.11
CA LEU A 34 -11.66 7.92 -4.95
C LEU A 34 -12.98 8.04 -4.21
N PRO A 35 -13.10 8.93 -3.19
CA PRO A 35 -14.31 9.04 -2.38
C PRO A 35 -15.50 9.58 -3.18
N PRO A 36 -16.76 9.38 -2.69
CA PRO A 36 -17.99 9.73 -3.41
C PRO A 36 -18.05 11.15 -3.93
N ASP A 37 -17.53 12.10 -3.17
CA ASP A 37 -17.55 13.53 -3.52
C ASP A 37 -16.31 13.99 -4.31
N TYR A 38 -15.45 13.08 -4.75
CA TYR A 38 -14.19 13.46 -5.43
C TYR A 38 -14.43 14.33 -6.66
N TYR A 39 -15.42 14.05 -7.49
CA TYR A 39 -15.67 14.80 -8.72
C TYR A 39 -16.61 16.00 -8.55
N THR A 40 -17.21 16.17 -7.38
CA THR A 40 -18.13 17.26 -7.06
C THR A 40 -17.59 18.27 -6.06
N SER A 41 -16.35 18.04 -5.57
CA SER A 41 -15.63 18.86 -4.61
C SER A 41 -14.24 19.22 -5.13
N GLU A 42 -13.73 20.39 -4.78
CA GLU A 42 -12.35 20.82 -5.08
C GLU A 42 -11.38 20.54 -3.92
N ARG A 43 -11.84 19.93 -2.84
CA ARG A 43 -11.01 19.67 -1.65
C ARG A 43 -9.93 18.62 -1.92
N SER A 44 -8.86 18.67 -1.12
CA SER A 44 -7.87 17.60 -1.05
C SER A 44 -8.20 16.64 0.11
N TYR A 45 -7.77 15.40 -0.03
CA TYR A 45 -8.13 14.27 0.84
C TYR A 45 -6.92 13.69 1.57
N PRO A 46 -7.10 13.11 2.77
CA PRO A 46 -6.13 12.19 3.34
C PRO A 46 -5.90 11.00 2.40
N VAL A 47 -4.78 10.33 2.54
CA VAL A 47 -4.44 9.13 1.75
C VAL A 47 -4.12 7.95 2.65
N LEU A 48 -4.65 6.79 2.28
CA LEU A 48 -4.26 5.48 2.80
C LEU A 48 -3.52 4.72 1.70
N TYR A 49 -2.28 4.31 1.98
CA TYR A 49 -1.56 3.33 1.17
C TYR A 49 -1.89 1.94 1.72
N LEU A 50 -2.58 1.12 0.93
CA LEU A 50 -3.14 -0.17 1.35
C LEU A 50 -2.43 -1.31 0.61
N LEU A 51 -1.57 -2.03 1.33
CA LEU A 51 -0.65 -3.03 0.82
C LEU A 51 -1.30 -4.42 0.84
N HIS A 52 -1.20 -5.16 -0.28
CA HIS A 52 -1.78 -6.50 -0.41
C HIS A 52 -0.89 -7.60 0.20
N GLY A 53 -1.44 -8.79 0.40
CA GLY A 53 -0.73 -9.97 0.89
C GLY A 53 0.08 -10.70 -0.19
N ALA A 54 0.87 -11.70 0.22
CA ALA A 54 1.63 -12.53 -0.71
C ALA A 54 0.69 -13.32 -1.64
N GLY A 55 1.04 -13.41 -2.92
CA GLY A 55 0.24 -14.10 -3.94
C GLY A 55 -0.91 -13.28 -4.53
N ASP A 56 -1.02 -12.03 -4.14
CA ASP A 56 -2.02 -11.08 -4.62
C ASP A 56 -1.34 -9.93 -5.39
N ASP A 57 -2.11 -8.98 -5.90
CA ASP A 57 -1.66 -7.82 -6.64
C ASP A 57 -2.46 -6.55 -6.27
N HIS A 58 -2.33 -5.48 -7.05
CA HIS A 58 -3.03 -4.22 -6.85
C HIS A 58 -4.56 -4.31 -6.91
N THR A 59 -5.12 -5.42 -7.43
CA THR A 59 -6.56 -5.63 -7.55
C THR A 59 -7.17 -6.41 -6.39
N GLY A 60 -6.36 -7.04 -5.53
CA GLY A 60 -6.84 -7.91 -4.47
C GLY A 60 -7.78 -7.25 -3.48
N TRP A 61 -7.47 -6.04 -3.05
CA TRP A 61 -8.36 -5.26 -2.20
C TRP A 61 -9.65 -4.83 -2.90
N VAL A 62 -9.63 -4.72 -4.24
CA VAL A 62 -10.82 -4.43 -5.06
C VAL A 62 -11.70 -5.67 -5.18
N GLN A 63 -11.10 -6.82 -5.53
CA GLN A 63 -11.83 -8.04 -5.86
C GLN A 63 -12.27 -8.84 -4.64
N PHE A 64 -11.40 -8.95 -3.63
CA PHE A 64 -11.62 -9.77 -2.45
C PHE A 64 -11.86 -8.97 -1.18
N GLY A 65 -11.28 -7.76 -1.10
CA GLY A 65 -11.40 -6.86 0.04
C GLY A 65 -12.60 -5.91 -0.02
N GLU A 66 -13.39 -5.94 -1.11
CA GLU A 66 -14.57 -5.09 -1.29
C GLU A 66 -14.35 -3.61 -0.93
N VAL A 67 -13.14 -3.09 -1.25
CA VAL A 67 -12.68 -1.77 -0.79
C VAL A 67 -13.67 -0.65 -1.12
N LEU A 68 -14.34 -0.72 -2.28
CA LEU A 68 -15.34 0.26 -2.70
C LEU A 68 -16.53 0.28 -1.73
N GLN A 69 -17.16 -0.87 -1.56
CA GLN A 69 -18.42 -1.01 -0.79
C GLN A 69 -18.21 -0.71 0.69
N ILE A 70 -17.11 -1.25 1.25
CA ILE A 70 -16.77 -1.08 2.67
C ILE A 70 -16.42 0.38 2.96
N THR A 71 -15.63 1.02 2.10
CA THR A 71 -15.21 2.41 2.31
C THR A 71 -16.38 3.37 2.14
N ASP A 72 -17.19 3.21 1.09
CA ASP A 72 -18.39 4.03 0.86
C ASP A 72 -19.35 3.93 2.05
N LYS A 73 -19.57 2.69 2.52
CA LYS A 73 -20.43 2.47 3.69
C LYS A 73 -19.85 3.13 4.95
N ALA A 74 -18.57 2.99 5.21
CA ALA A 74 -17.93 3.58 6.37
C ALA A 74 -17.99 5.13 6.35
N ILE A 75 -17.87 5.73 5.17
CA ILE A 75 -18.01 7.18 4.98
C ILE A 75 -19.49 7.60 5.21
N ALA A 76 -20.44 6.88 4.61
CA ALA A 76 -21.88 7.18 4.76
C ALA A 76 -22.36 7.04 6.21
N ASP A 77 -21.85 6.05 6.95
CA ASP A 77 -22.14 5.82 8.36
C ASP A 77 -21.41 6.83 9.30
N GLY A 78 -20.58 7.74 8.78
CA GLY A 78 -19.78 8.66 9.59
C GLY A 78 -18.64 7.99 10.39
N LYS A 79 -18.31 6.73 10.07
CA LYS A 79 -17.24 5.96 10.72
C LYS A 79 -15.86 6.26 10.15
N SER A 80 -15.81 6.80 8.95
CA SER A 80 -14.58 7.19 8.26
C SER A 80 -14.73 8.56 7.61
N THR A 81 -13.64 9.30 7.56
CA THR A 81 -13.55 10.49 6.72
C THR A 81 -13.36 10.08 5.26
N PRO A 82 -13.90 10.83 4.28
CA PRO A 82 -13.55 10.62 2.89
C PRO A 82 -12.04 10.71 2.67
N MET A 83 -11.48 9.68 2.02
CA MET A 83 -10.05 9.55 1.77
C MET A 83 -9.79 8.95 0.39
N ILE A 84 -8.59 9.13 -0.14
CA ILE A 84 -8.07 8.40 -1.29
C ILE A 84 -7.37 7.15 -0.77
N ILE A 85 -7.55 6.00 -1.44
CA ILE A 85 -6.82 4.77 -1.11
C ILE A 85 -5.99 4.37 -2.32
N ILE A 86 -4.68 4.21 -2.12
CA ILE A 86 -3.74 3.76 -3.14
C ILE A 86 -3.35 2.31 -2.83
N MET A 87 -3.51 1.42 -3.79
CA MET A 87 -3.26 -0.01 -3.68
C MET A 87 -2.20 -0.41 -4.70
N PRO A 88 -0.90 -0.38 -4.33
CA PRO A 88 0.19 -0.69 -5.25
C PRO A 88 0.41 -2.20 -5.38
N ASP A 89 0.91 -2.62 -6.54
CA ASP A 89 1.37 -3.99 -6.81
C ASP A 89 2.85 -4.14 -6.43
N ALA A 90 3.18 -5.06 -5.55
CA ALA A 90 4.54 -5.36 -5.10
C ALA A 90 5.15 -6.61 -5.76
N ASP A 91 4.51 -7.21 -6.76
CA ASP A 91 4.98 -8.43 -7.45
C ASP A 91 5.37 -9.57 -6.49
N THR A 92 4.40 -10.00 -5.73
CA THR A 92 4.59 -10.85 -4.55
C THR A 92 4.91 -12.31 -4.83
N LYS A 93 5.01 -12.74 -6.06
CA LYS A 93 5.37 -14.12 -6.39
C LYS A 93 6.82 -14.44 -6.03
N VAL A 94 7.72 -13.46 -6.13
CA VAL A 94 9.17 -13.62 -5.90
C VAL A 94 9.73 -12.50 -5.01
N ARG A 95 9.12 -11.32 -5.03
CA ARG A 95 9.62 -10.06 -4.47
C ARG A 95 8.54 -9.43 -3.61
N GLY A 96 8.88 -8.47 -2.80
CA GLY A 96 7.94 -7.84 -1.86
C GLY A 96 8.18 -6.33 -1.74
N TYR A 97 7.73 -5.79 -0.62
CA TYR A 97 7.72 -4.36 -0.34
C TYR A 97 9.08 -3.78 0.04
N PHE A 98 10.13 -4.59 0.20
CA PHE A 98 11.44 -4.15 0.68
C PHE A 98 12.48 -4.08 -0.43
N ASN A 99 13.54 -3.36 -0.15
CA ASN A 99 14.76 -3.48 -0.93
C ASN A 99 15.42 -4.82 -0.62
N SER A 100 15.93 -5.51 -1.65
CA SER A 100 16.71 -6.72 -1.43
C SER A 100 18.14 -6.37 -1.01
N PRO A 101 18.79 -7.19 -0.17
CA PRO A 101 20.15 -6.93 0.30
C PRO A 101 21.18 -6.78 -0.81
N ASP A 102 20.99 -7.48 -1.92
CA ASP A 102 21.84 -7.41 -3.12
C ASP A 102 21.52 -6.21 -4.02
N ASN A 103 20.59 -5.34 -3.62
CA ASN A 103 20.07 -4.21 -4.40
C ASN A 103 19.48 -4.57 -5.79
N ALA A 104 19.23 -5.85 -6.05
CA ALA A 104 18.58 -6.29 -7.28
C ALA A 104 17.09 -5.91 -7.34
N TRP A 105 16.49 -5.66 -6.21
CA TRP A 105 15.10 -5.21 -6.07
C TRP A 105 15.02 -4.08 -5.04
N LYS A 106 14.55 -2.91 -5.46
CA LYS A 106 14.51 -1.68 -4.64
C LYS A 106 13.09 -1.14 -4.53
N TYR A 107 12.16 -2.00 -4.04
CA TYR A 107 10.75 -1.62 -4.00
C TYR A 107 10.45 -0.54 -2.99
N GLU A 108 11.13 -0.53 -1.84
CA GLU A 108 10.96 0.51 -0.84
C GLU A 108 11.39 1.88 -1.39
N ASP A 109 12.54 1.96 -2.09
CA ASP A 109 12.96 3.18 -2.76
C ASP A 109 11.94 3.61 -3.81
N PHE A 110 11.45 2.70 -4.66
CA PHE A 110 10.38 2.99 -5.62
C PHE A 110 9.13 3.54 -4.93
N PHE A 111 8.70 2.94 -3.83
CA PHE A 111 7.49 3.33 -3.12
C PHE A 111 7.59 4.77 -2.60
N PHE A 112 8.71 5.12 -1.95
CA PHE A 112 8.89 6.45 -1.36
C PHE A 112 9.31 7.52 -2.36
N ASP A 113 10.16 7.20 -3.32
CA ASP A 113 10.80 8.19 -4.17
C ASP A 113 10.12 8.34 -5.55
N GLU A 114 9.30 7.37 -5.97
CA GLU A 114 8.58 7.44 -7.24
C GLU A 114 7.06 7.33 -7.08
N LEU A 115 6.53 6.29 -6.41
CA LEU A 115 5.08 6.07 -6.34
C LEU A 115 4.37 7.17 -5.55
N ILE A 116 4.82 7.47 -4.31
CA ILE A 116 4.20 8.51 -3.47
C ILE A 116 4.19 9.86 -4.18
N PRO A 117 5.33 10.38 -4.68
CA PRO A 117 5.33 11.65 -5.40
C PRO A 117 4.41 11.66 -6.64
N GLU A 118 4.37 10.58 -7.41
CA GLU A 118 3.53 10.48 -8.61
C GLU A 118 2.04 10.54 -8.26
N VAL A 119 1.59 9.73 -7.29
CA VAL A 119 0.16 9.72 -6.92
C VAL A 119 -0.27 11.00 -6.23
N GLU A 120 0.59 11.62 -5.43
CA GLU A 120 0.31 12.90 -4.76
C GLU A 120 0.25 14.08 -5.74
N LYS A 121 0.98 14.00 -6.84
CA LYS A 121 0.87 14.96 -7.95
C LYS A 121 -0.40 14.74 -8.80
N LYS A 122 -0.78 13.48 -9.00
CA LYS A 122 -1.88 13.09 -9.88
C LYS A 122 -3.24 13.28 -9.25
N PHE A 123 -3.36 13.05 -7.95
CA PHE A 123 -4.62 13.11 -7.22
C PHE A 123 -4.61 14.23 -6.18
N ARG A 124 -5.79 14.75 -5.80
CA ARG A 124 -5.94 15.78 -4.78
C ARG A 124 -5.68 15.23 -3.37
N ILE A 125 -4.44 14.87 -3.08
CA ILE A 125 -3.96 14.36 -1.81
C ILE A 125 -3.41 15.50 -0.94
N LYS A 126 -3.66 15.45 0.37
CA LYS A 126 -2.98 16.30 1.36
C LYS A 126 -1.60 15.72 1.65
N ALA A 127 -0.59 16.16 0.90
CA ALA A 127 0.77 15.64 0.88
C ALA A 127 1.57 16.00 2.16
N SER A 128 1.14 15.53 3.33
CA SER A 128 1.88 15.70 4.58
C SER A 128 1.67 14.51 5.51
N LYS A 129 2.64 14.27 6.42
CA LYS A 129 2.61 13.19 7.42
C LYS A 129 1.24 13.04 8.08
N ARG A 130 0.64 14.15 8.54
CA ARG A 130 -0.64 14.17 9.26
C ARG A 130 -1.76 13.47 8.50
N PHE A 131 -1.72 13.49 7.18
CA PHE A 131 -2.78 13.00 6.30
C PHE A 131 -2.41 11.75 5.53
N ARG A 132 -1.25 11.13 5.82
CA ARG A 132 -0.86 9.84 5.28
C ARG A 132 -0.99 8.74 6.32
N ALA A 133 -1.58 7.63 5.90
CA ALA A 133 -1.61 6.38 6.64
C ALA A 133 -1.13 5.24 5.75
N VAL A 134 -0.61 4.18 6.35
CA VAL A 134 -0.25 2.95 5.65
C VAL A 134 -0.88 1.76 6.38
N ALA A 135 -1.44 0.83 5.63
CA ALA A 135 -2.01 -0.41 6.16
C ALA A 135 -1.71 -1.56 5.20
N GLY A 136 -1.86 -2.78 5.66
CA GLY A 136 -1.70 -3.93 4.77
C GLY A 136 -1.93 -5.25 5.50
N LEU A 137 -2.15 -6.32 4.72
CA LEU A 137 -2.42 -7.66 5.20
C LEU A 137 -1.21 -8.56 5.02
N SER A 138 -0.87 -9.38 6.03
CA SER A 138 0.17 -10.42 5.94
C SER A 138 1.52 -9.83 5.51
N MET A 139 2.00 -10.11 4.30
CA MET A 139 3.19 -9.51 3.71
C MET A 139 3.08 -7.98 3.64
N GLY A 140 1.91 -7.44 3.23
CA GLY A 140 1.63 -6.00 3.24
C GLY A 140 1.50 -5.45 4.66
N GLY A 141 1.09 -6.27 5.63
CA GLY A 141 1.13 -5.95 7.05
C GLY A 141 2.58 -5.73 7.52
N GLY A 142 3.50 -6.63 7.16
CA GLY A 142 4.93 -6.47 7.38
C GLY A 142 5.48 -5.22 6.72
N GLY A 143 5.12 -4.99 5.44
CA GLY A 143 5.48 -3.78 4.70
C GLY A 143 5.03 -2.51 5.39
N SER A 144 3.76 -2.43 5.80
CA SER A 144 3.21 -1.24 6.47
C SER A 144 3.89 -0.97 7.82
N PHE A 145 4.22 -2.03 8.57
CA PHE A 145 4.94 -1.92 9.83
C PHE A 145 6.35 -1.37 9.64
N MET A 146 7.12 -1.97 8.72
CA MET A 146 8.50 -1.56 8.45
C MET A 146 8.58 -0.16 7.84
N TYR A 147 7.69 0.19 6.92
CA TYR A 147 7.64 1.54 6.34
C TYR A 147 7.43 2.62 7.41
N ALA A 148 6.55 2.34 8.38
CA ALA A 148 6.33 3.27 9.49
C ALA A 148 7.56 3.40 10.42
N LEU A 149 8.36 2.33 10.57
CA LEU A 149 9.60 2.34 11.34
C LEU A 149 10.75 3.02 10.59
N HIS A 150 10.93 2.70 9.30
CA HIS A 150 12.01 3.28 8.48
C HIS A 150 11.78 4.76 8.19
N ARG A 151 10.53 5.16 7.98
CA ARG A 151 10.15 6.52 7.63
C ARG A 151 9.10 7.08 8.60
N PRO A 152 9.48 7.28 9.87
CA PRO A 152 8.56 7.81 10.90
C PRO A 152 8.10 9.25 10.60
N ASP A 153 8.77 9.93 9.68
CA ASP A 153 8.42 11.26 9.17
C ASP A 153 7.27 11.23 8.14
N MET A 154 6.95 10.08 7.54
CA MET A 154 6.03 9.98 6.42
C MET A 154 4.58 9.71 6.80
N PHE A 155 4.32 8.92 7.84
CA PHE A 155 2.97 8.45 8.19
C PHE A 155 2.55 8.89 9.59
N SER A 156 1.27 9.27 9.73
CA SER A 156 0.65 9.54 11.04
C SER A 156 0.09 8.29 11.70
N ALA A 157 -0.20 7.25 10.92
CA ALA A 157 -0.73 5.99 11.39
C ALA A 157 -0.28 4.83 10.50
N ALA A 158 -0.07 3.67 11.14
CA ALA A 158 0.15 2.40 10.48
C ALA A 158 -0.81 1.35 11.05
N CYS A 159 -1.38 0.51 10.19
CA CYS A 159 -2.26 -0.58 10.58
C CYS A 159 -1.78 -1.90 9.97
N PRO A 160 -0.83 -2.59 10.61
CA PRO A 160 -0.35 -3.89 10.16
C PRO A 160 -1.34 -5.00 10.53
N LEU A 161 -2.07 -5.51 9.54
CA LEU A 161 -3.06 -6.57 9.72
C LEU A 161 -2.38 -7.93 9.55
N SER A 162 -2.43 -8.78 10.59
CA SER A 162 -1.80 -10.13 10.58
C SER A 162 -0.39 -10.09 9.96
N ALA A 163 0.41 -9.13 10.39
CA ALA A 163 1.69 -8.81 9.77
C ALA A 163 2.66 -9.99 9.78
N TYR A 164 3.25 -10.28 8.64
CA TYR A 164 4.43 -11.14 8.57
C TYR A 164 5.68 -10.27 8.78
N THR A 165 6.32 -10.45 9.91
CA THR A 165 7.51 -9.68 10.32
C THR A 165 8.82 -10.45 10.12
N GLY A 166 8.76 -11.61 9.46
CA GLY A 166 9.91 -12.49 9.29
C GLY A 166 10.15 -13.39 10.52
N PRO A 167 11.22 -14.18 10.48
CA PRO A 167 11.60 -15.03 11.60
C PRO A 167 12.04 -14.21 12.81
N LEU A 168 11.57 -14.62 14.00
CA LEU A 168 11.80 -13.90 15.26
C LEU A 168 13.18 -14.20 15.90
N SER A 169 14.00 -15.06 15.29
CA SER A 169 15.34 -15.35 15.76
C SER A 169 16.29 -15.62 14.58
N MET A 170 17.59 -15.40 14.79
CA MET A 170 18.62 -15.73 13.80
C MET A 170 18.64 -17.22 13.45
N GLU A 171 18.35 -18.10 14.39
CA GLU A 171 18.24 -19.54 14.16
C GLU A 171 17.08 -19.89 13.23
N ALA A 172 15.89 -19.32 13.47
CA ALA A 172 14.72 -19.48 12.62
C ALA A 172 14.96 -18.91 11.22
N PHE A 173 15.69 -17.80 11.12
CA PHE A 173 16.06 -17.18 9.84
C PHE A 173 17.01 -18.08 9.04
N LYS A 174 18.06 -18.62 9.67
CA LYS A 174 18.99 -19.59 9.04
C LYS A 174 18.26 -20.85 8.57
N ALA A 175 17.36 -21.39 9.39
CA ALA A 175 16.54 -22.55 9.02
C ALA A 175 15.62 -22.27 7.81
N GLN A 176 15.03 -21.08 7.76
CA GLN A 176 14.19 -20.67 6.62
C GLN A 176 14.99 -20.49 5.34
N LEU A 177 16.21 -19.95 5.40
CA LEU A 177 17.11 -19.86 4.26
C LEU A 177 17.53 -21.22 3.72
N ALA A 178 17.90 -22.15 4.61
CA ALA A 178 18.28 -23.51 4.24
C ALA A 178 17.16 -24.26 3.49
N ASN A 179 15.91 -24.02 3.90
CA ASN A 179 14.73 -24.66 3.27
C ASN A 179 14.27 -24.01 1.97
N ARG A 180 14.72 -22.80 1.64
CA ARG A 180 14.21 -22.05 0.48
C ARG A 180 15.12 -22.03 -0.72
N SER A 181 16.19 -22.81 -0.80
CA SER A 181 17.10 -22.76 -1.99
C SER A 181 17.62 -21.33 -2.34
N MET A 182 17.36 -20.36 -1.48
CA MET A 182 17.89 -19.00 -1.57
C MET A 182 19.18 -18.98 -0.75
N ALA A 183 20.21 -19.61 -1.31
CA ALA A 183 21.57 -19.54 -0.77
C ALA A 183 22.07 -18.09 -0.86
N GLY A 184 21.64 -17.27 0.07
CA GLY A 184 22.33 -16.05 0.40
C GLY A 184 23.69 -16.42 1.00
N THR A 185 24.75 -15.76 0.59
CA THR A 185 26.06 -15.89 1.22
C THR A 185 26.00 -15.43 2.68
N GLU A 186 26.87 -15.96 3.54
CA GLU A 186 26.97 -15.57 4.96
C GLU A 186 27.09 -14.03 5.14
N ALA A 187 27.73 -13.33 4.20
CA ALA A 187 27.79 -11.87 4.14
C ALA A 187 26.43 -11.18 3.94
N GLN A 188 25.46 -11.83 3.30
CA GLN A 188 24.08 -11.30 3.16
C GLN A 188 23.27 -11.49 4.43
N LEU A 189 23.69 -12.40 5.31
CA LEU A 189 23.09 -12.64 6.62
C LEU A 189 23.54 -11.62 7.67
N GLU A 190 24.78 -11.11 7.54
CA GLU A 190 25.31 -10.08 8.46
C GLU A 190 24.78 -8.67 8.15
N ALA A 191 24.20 -8.47 6.97
CA ALA A 191 23.61 -7.20 6.55
C ALA A 191 22.10 -7.04 6.94
N TYR A 192 21.51 -8.05 7.58
CA TYR A 192 20.15 -8.05 8.11
C TYR A 192 20.19 -7.87 9.63
#